data_3e2cf02c86875c51116c3e0fb9960f56
#
_entry.id   3e2cf02c86875c51116c3e0fb9960f56
#
_cell.length_a   1.000
_cell.length_b   1.000
_cell.length_c   1.000
_cell.angle_alpha   90.00
_cell.angle_beta   90.00
_cell.angle_gamma   90.00
#
_symmetry.space_group_name_H-M   'P 1'
#
loop_
_entity.id
_entity.type
_entity.pdbx_description
1 polymer ?
#
loop_
_entity_poly.entity_id
_entity_poly.type
_entity_poly.pdbx_seq_one_letter_code
_entity_poly.pdbx_strand_id
1 'polypeptide(L)' 'MDIATSITKLRTNRLYTSKALAEKAGINLRHLIAVEDGREEATQHDIEAISRVFHVKPEDWLK' A
#
# COMPACT_ATOMS: atom_id res chain seq x y z
N MET A 1 7.12 1.55 -13.45
CA MET A 1 7.32 0.94 -12.15
C MET A 1 6.02 0.34 -11.66
N ASP A 2 6.12 -0.77 -10.98
CA ASP A 2 4.99 -1.59 -10.55
C ASP A 2 4.45 -1.05 -9.23
N ILE A 3 3.14 -0.81 -9.16
CA ILE A 3 2.50 -0.30 -7.94
C ILE A 3 2.68 -1.29 -6.78
N ALA A 4 2.57 -2.59 -7.06
CA ALA A 4 2.76 -3.60 -6.03
C ALA A 4 4.13 -3.47 -5.35
N THR A 5 5.17 -3.31 -6.16
CA THR A 5 6.53 -3.14 -5.63
C THR A 5 6.64 -1.84 -4.84
N SER A 6 6.01 -0.76 -5.32
CA SER A 6 6.07 0.53 -4.62
C SER A 6 5.40 0.45 -3.25
N ILE A 7 4.25 -0.22 -3.15
CA ILE A 7 3.56 -0.39 -1.88
C ILE A 7 4.42 -1.18 -0.91
N THR A 8 4.99 -2.29 -1.39
CA THR A 8 5.82 -3.14 -0.55
C THR A 8 7.05 -2.38 -0.03
N LYS A 9 7.71 -1.61 -0.90
CA LYS A 9 8.88 -0.83 -0.49
C LYS A 9 8.49 0.23 0.54
N LEU A 10 7.41 0.96 0.30
CA LEU A 10 6.98 1.99 1.23
C LEU A 10 6.67 1.39 2.60
N ARG A 11 5.95 0.27 2.60
CA ARG A 11 5.57 -0.41 3.83
C ARG A 11 6.79 -0.91 4.62
N THR A 12 7.69 -1.61 3.93
CA THR A 12 8.86 -2.20 4.60
C THR A 12 9.84 -1.14 5.09
N ASN A 13 9.99 -0.05 4.36
CA ASN A 13 10.82 1.07 4.79
C ASN A 13 10.32 1.69 6.09
N ARG A 14 9.03 1.57 6.37
CA ARG A 14 8.43 2.11 7.60
C ARG A 14 8.25 1.03 8.65
N LEU A 15 8.79 -0.17 8.41
CA LEU A 15 8.75 -1.30 9.35
C LEU A 15 7.32 -1.74 9.67
N TYR A 16 6.43 -1.66 8.68
CA TYR A 16 5.06 -2.11 8.82
C TYR A 16 4.91 -3.51 8.26
N THR A 17 4.13 -4.34 8.96
CA THR A 17 3.66 -5.60 8.37
C THR A 17 2.46 -5.31 7.50
N SER A 18 2.12 -6.25 6.60
CA SER A 18 0.92 -6.11 5.78
C SER A 18 -0.32 -5.97 6.66
N LYS A 19 -0.39 -6.74 7.75
CA LYS A 19 -1.53 -6.67 8.66
C LYS A 19 -1.64 -5.30 9.31
N ALA A 20 -0.54 -4.74 9.78
CA ALA A 20 -0.54 -3.43 10.41
C ALA A 20 -0.97 -2.35 9.42
N LEU A 21 -0.47 -2.41 8.19
CA LEU A 21 -0.86 -1.44 7.17
C LEU A 21 -2.34 -1.56 6.84
N ALA A 22 -2.82 -2.80 6.65
CA ALA A 22 -4.22 -3.02 6.34
C ALA A 22 -5.13 -2.44 7.41
N GLU A 23 -4.79 -2.64 8.67
CA GLU A 23 -5.57 -2.11 9.79
C GLU A 23 -5.55 -0.58 9.82
N LYS A 24 -4.38 0.01 9.66
CA LYS A 24 -4.25 1.47 9.70
C LYS A 24 -4.96 2.14 8.52
N ALA A 25 -4.86 1.52 7.35
CA ALA A 25 -5.44 2.09 6.13
C ALA A 25 -6.92 1.76 5.96
N GLY A 26 -7.46 0.83 6.75
CA GLY A 26 -8.83 0.38 6.58
C GLY A 26 -9.02 -0.45 5.33
N ILE A 27 -8.00 -1.20 4.93
CA ILE A 27 -8.02 -2.05 3.75
C ILE A 27 -8.16 -3.50 4.21
N ASN A 28 -8.93 -4.29 3.47
CA ASN A 28 -9.02 -5.72 3.73
C ASN A 28 -7.65 -6.35 3.55
N LEU A 29 -7.20 -7.15 4.53
CA LEU A 29 -5.86 -7.72 4.51
C LEU A 29 -5.63 -8.61 3.29
N ARG A 30 -6.62 -9.44 2.93
CA ARG A 30 -6.48 -10.31 1.76
C ARG A 30 -6.30 -9.51 0.49
N HIS A 31 -7.04 -8.40 0.38
CA HIS A 31 -6.92 -7.52 -0.78
C HIS A 31 -5.52 -6.89 -0.83
N LEU A 32 -5.03 -6.39 0.32
CA LEU A 32 -3.70 -5.79 0.36
C LEU A 32 -2.62 -6.79 -0.04
N ILE A 33 -2.70 -8.01 0.49
CA ILE A 33 -1.74 -9.07 0.13
C ILE A 33 -1.80 -9.35 -1.36
N ALA A 34 -3.00 -9.46 -1.93
CA ALA A 34 -3.16 -9.73 -3.35
C ALA A 34 -2.60 -8.58 -4.21
N VAL A 35 -2.79 -7.34 -3.76
CA VAL A 35 -2.22 -6.18 -4.47
C VAL A 35 -0.69 -6.23 -4.43
N GLU A 36 -0.11 -6.53 -3.27
CA GLU A 36 1.35 -6.61 -3.15
C GLU A 36 1.94 -7.77 -3.95
N ASP A 37 1.16 -8.84 -4.12
CA ASP A 37 1.57 -9.98 -4.93
C ASP A 37 1.35 -9.78 -6.43
N GLY A 38 0.69 -8.69 -6.80
CA GLY A 38 0.39 -8.42 -8.21
C GLY A 38 -0.81 -9.18 -8.73
N ARG A 39 -1.61 -9.82 -7.87
CA ARG A 39 -2.80 -10.58 -8.28
C ARG A 39 -4.05 -9.72 -8.41
N GLU A 40 -4.10 -8.58 -7.73
CA GLU A 40 -5.19 -7.60 -7.81
C GLU A 40 -4.60 -6.22 -8.00
N GLU A 41 -5.36 -5.35 -8.65
CA GLU A 41 -4.89 -3.98 -8.85
C GLU A 41 -5.23 -3.12 -7.65
N ALA A 42 -4.32 -2.22 -7.31
CA ALA A 42 -4.60 -1.22 -6.29
C ALA A 42 -5.62 -0.23 -6.84
N THR A 43 -6.67 0.03 -6.05
CA THR A 43 -7.66 1.04 -6.43
C THR A 43 -7.17 2.42 -6.02
N GLN A 44 -7.82 3.46 -6.54
CA GLN A 44 -7.52 4.83 -6.13
C GLN A 44 -7.72 4.98 -4.61
N HIS A 45 -8.76 4.35 -4.08
CA HIS A 45 -9.01 4.36 -2.64
C HIS A 45 -7.83 3.75 -1.86
N ASP A 46 -7.28 2.63 -2.35
CA ASP A 46 -6.14 1.99 -1.69
C ASP A 46 -4.94 2.92 -1.67
N ILE A 47 -4.65 3.55 -2.79
CA ILE A 47 -3.51 4.45 -2.93
C ILE A 47 -3.64 5.63 -1.97
N GLU A 48 -4.82 6.22 -1.92
CA GLU A 48 -5.07 7.36 -1.03
C GLU A 48 -5.00 6.97 0.43
N ALA A 49 -5.54 5.80 0.78
CA ALA A 49 -5.53 5.32 2.16
C ALA A 49 -4.10 5.06 2.63
N ILE A 50 -3.29 4.41 1.80
CA ILE A 50 -1.89 4.14 2.14
C ILE A 50 -1.11 5.44 2.27
N SER A 51 -1.35 6.38 1.37
CA SER A 51 -0.68 7.68 1.43
C SER A 51 -0.98 8.41 2.73
N ARG A 52 -2.24 8.33 3.20
CA ARG A 52 -2.62 8.95 4.47
C ARG A 52 -1.93 8.32 5.67
N VAL A 53 -1.78 6.99 5.65
CA VAL A 53 -1.12 6.28 6.77
C VAL A 53 0.31 6.79 6.96
N PHE A 54 1.02 6.99 5.86
CA PHE A 54 2.42 7.36 5.91
C PHE A 54 2.66 8.87 5.74
N HIS A 55 1.60 9.65 5.61
CA HIS A 55 1.69 11.11 5.47
C HIS A 55 2.56 11.52 4.28
N VAL A 56 2.38 10.83 3.16
CA VAL A 56 3.07 11.11 1.90
C VAL A 56 2.04 11.31 0.80
N LYS A 57 2.44 11.99 -0.26
CA LYS A 57 1.57 12.15 -1.42
C LYS A 57 1.73 10.97 -2.35
N PRO A 58 0.65 10.55 -3.06
CA PRO A 58 0.78 9.44 -4.01
C PRO A 58 1.89 9.65 -5.03
N GLU A 59 2.04 10.86 -5.53
CA GLU A 59 3.07 11.14 -6.54
C GLU A 59 4.50 11.00 -6.00
N ASP A 60 4.66 10.99 -4.68
CA ASP A 60 5.99 10.88 -4.09
C ASP A 60 6.48 9.43 -4.07
N TRP A 61 5.56 8.48 -4.08
CA TRP A 61 5.95 7.07 -3.99
C TRP A 61 5.51 6.21 -5.17
N LEU A 62 4.62 6.72 -6.02
CA LEU A 62 4.17 6.03 -7.22
C LEU A 62 4.97 6.51 -8.43
N LYS A 63 6.23 6.15 -8.49
CA LYS A 63 7.09 6.59 -9.59
C LYS A 63 7.38 5.48 -10.55
#